data_e2dc87753d236484db00fb28a4b38981
#
_entry.id   e2dc87753d236484db00fb28a4b38981
#
_cell.length_a   1.000
_cell.length_b   1.000
_cell.length_c   1.000
_cell.angle_alpha   90.00
_cell.angle_beta   90.00
_cell.angle_gamma   90.00
#
_symmetry.space_group_name_H-M   'P 1'
#
loop_
_entity.id
_entity.type
_entity.pdbx_description
1 polymer ?
#
loop_
_entity_poly.entity_id
_entity_poly.type
_entity_poly.pdbx_seq_one_letter_code
_entity_poly.pdbx_strand_id
1 'polypeptide(L)'
;DMDKNRTTPFSSFSSLTFFTGLCIGLTPTAQAADSKEKSPGDTLVVEAQAPSLYAPTKSADPKFSRPIADTTRTVTVISEQVLKDQGATNLTDALKNVPGVGAFFAGENGSSSTGDTIYMRGADTSNSIYIDGIRDIGSVTRDTFNTEQVEVIKGPSGSDYGRSAPTGSINMISKQPRLDSGIDASASVGSAW
;
A
#
# COMPACT_ATOMS: atom_id res chain seq x y z
N ASP A 1 -42.59 -42.62 18.00
CA ASP A 1 -41.96 -43.94 18.19
C ASP A 1 -40.45 -43.80 18.11
N MET A 2 -39.88 -43.95 19.31
CA MET A 2 -38.56 -44.48 19.70
C MET A 2 -37.35 -43.99 18.90
N ASP A 3 -36.48 -43.19 19.49
CA ASP A 3 -35.49 -43.54 20.54
C ASP A 3 -34.13 -43.95 19.91
N LYS A 4 -33.07 -43.23 20.21
CA LYS A 4 -31.79 -43.64 20.78
C LYS A 4 -30.64 -42.66 20.60
N ASN A 5 -30.52 -41.89 21.57
CA ASN A 5 -29.32 -41.55 22.39
C ASN A 5 -28.12 -42.50 22.18
N ARG A 6 -26.95 -41.99 21.81
CA ARG A 6 -25.65 -42.63 22.06
C ARG A 6 -24.58 -41.61 22.42
N THR A 7 -24.42 -41.43 23.72
CA THR A 7 -23.24 -40.91 24.39
C THR A 7 -22.10 -41.93 24.32
N THR A 8 -20.89 -41.49 24.03
CA THR A 8 -19.65 -42.24 24.27
C THR A 8 -18.74 -41.46 25.21
N PRO A 9 -18.10 -42.18 26.13
CA PRO A 9 -17.47 -41.57 27.29
C PRO A 9 -16.00 -41.16 27.07
N PHE A 10 -15.64 -40.16 27.79
CA PHE A 10 -14.30 -39.69 28.14
C PHE A 10 -13.47 -40.80 28.77
N SER A 11 -12.27 -41.07 28.28
CA SER A 11 -11.28 -41.86 29.03
C SER A 11 -10.09 -40.95 29.37
N SER A 12 -10.01 -40.65 30.64
CA SER A 12 -8.87 -40.10 31.34
C SER A 12 -7.70 -41.10 31.37
N PHE A 13 -6.51 -40.64 30.96
CA PHE A 13 -5.28 -41.33 31.34
C PHE A 13 -4.40 -40.35 32.11
N SER A 14 -4.40 -40.59 33.43
CA SER A 14 -3.45 -40.08 34.41
C SER A 14 -2.20 -40.94 34.33
N SER A 15 -1.04 -40.36 34.11
CA SER A 15 0.25 -40.99 34.44
C SER A 15 1.18 -39.95 35.03
N LEU A 16 1.24 -40.04 36.34
CA LEU A 16 2.11 -39.34 37.25
C LEU A 16 3.43 -40.13 37.27
N THR A 17 4.52 -39.53 36.75
CA THR A 17 5.88 -40.05 37.00
C THR A 17 6.71 -38.98 37.64
N PHE A 18 6.94 -39.19 38.91
CA PHE A 18 7.96 -38.51 39.74
C PHE A 18 9.34 -38.85 39.21
N PHE A 19 10.11 -37.86 38.86
CA PHE A 19 11.57 -38.01 38.71
C PHE A 19 12.26 -36.96 39.58
N THR A 20 12.69 -37.46 40.73
CA THR A 20 13.67 -36.82 41.62
C THR A 20 15.07 -36.99 41.02
N GLY A 21 15.75 -35.89 40.69
CA GLY A 21 17.09 -35.94 40.14
C GLY A 21 17.86 -34.64 40.25
N LEU A 22 18.53 -34.49 41.35
CA LEU A 22 19.88 -33.95 41.57
C LEU A 22 20.18 -32.55 40.98
N CYS A 23 20.07 -31.52 41.85
CA CYS A 23 20.66 -30.20 41.68
C CYS A 23 22.18 -30.25 41.57
N ILE A 24 22.72 -30.04 40.40
CA ILE A 24 24.12 -29.65 40.24
C ILE A 24 24.13 -28.16 39.89
N GLY A 25 24.65 -27.37 40.81
CA GLY A 25 24.77 -25.93 40.67
C GLY A 25 25.77 -25.59 39.55
N LEU A 26 25.22 -24.98 38.49
CA LEU A 26 26.00 -24.17 37.55
C LEU A 26 25.78 -22.72 37.89
N THR A 27 26.76 -22.09 38.44
CA THR A 27 26.88 -20.64 38.57
C THR A 27 26.89 -20.02 37.15
N PRO A 28 26.04 -19.10 36.79
CA PRO A 28 26.22 -18.36 35.56
C PRO A 28 27.39 -17.39 35.78
N THR A 29 28.47 -17.63 35.12
CA THR A 29 29.53 -16.63 34.89
C THR A 29 28.87 -15.49 34.08
N ALA A 30 28.66 -14.36 34.71
CA ALA A 30 28.31 -13.13 34.05
C ALA A 30 29.49 -12.77 33.14
N GLN A 31 29.34 -13.01 31.85
CA GLN A 31 30.23 -12.53 30.82
C GLN A 31 29.94 -11.05 30.67
N ALA A 32 30.83 -10.21 31.18
CA ALA A 32 30.82 -8.78 30.95
C ALA A 32 30.84 -8.57 29.44
N ALA A 33 29.75 -7.93 28.93
CA ALA A 33 29.74 -7.45 27.56
C ALA A 33 30.86 -6.41 27.44
N ASP A 34 31.88 -6.74 26.68
CA ASP A 34 32.96 -5.87 26.29
C ASP A 34 32.31 -4.72 25.48
N SER A 35 32.15 -3.57 26.13
CA SER A 35 31.76 -2.34 25.47
C SER A 35 32.93 -1.89 24.61
N LYS A 36 32.90 -2.27 23.37
CA LYS A 36 33.86 -1.85 22.34
C LYS A 36 33.83 -0.32 22.27
N GLU A 37 34.84 0.27 22.83
CA GLU A 37 35.13 1.69 22.79
C GLU A 37 35.13 2.16 21.33
N LYS A 38 34.22 3.09 21.02
CA LYS A 38 33.98 3.59 19.68
C LYS A 38 35.16 4.44 19.24
N SER A 39 35.99 3.91 18.37
CA SER A 39 37.13 4.61 17.76
C SER A 39 36.62 5.85 17.00
N PRO A 40 37.28 7.01 17.11
CA PRO A 40 36.91 8.23 16.37
C PRO A 40 37.27 8.08 14.89
N GLY A 41 36.39 7.46 14.14
CA GLY A 41 36.57 7.14 12.71
C GLY A 41 35.51 6.18 12.19
N ASP A 42 34.56 5.76 13.03
CA ASP A 42 33.46 4.90 12.64
C ASP A 42 32.52 5.65 11.69
N THR A 43 32.61 5.29 10.43
CA THR A 43 31.64 5.71 9.41
C THR A 43 30.25 5.30 9.90
N LEU A 44 29.36 6.25 10.09
CA LEU A 44 27.95 5.98 10.31
C LEU A 44 27.44 5.19 9.10
N VAL A 45 27.33 3.89 9.24
CA VAL A 45 26.59 3.08 8.28
C VAL A 45 25.13 3.44 8.49
N VAL A 46 24.62 4.35 7.69
CA VAL A 46 23.17 4.60 7.59
C VAL A 46 22.61 3.37 6.87
N GLU A 47 22.14 2.39 7.65
CA GLU A 47 21.29 1.34 7.09
C GLU A 47 20.07 2.02 6.52
N ALA A 48 20.01 2.12 5.20
CA ALA A 48 18.83 2.56 4.51
C ALA A 48 17.72 1.55 4.82
N GLN A 49 16.75 1.97 5.61
CA GLN A 49 15.57 1.17 5.88
C GLN A 49 14.93 0.79 4.55
N ALA A 50 14.72 -0.49 4.31
CA ALA A 50 14.06 -0.96 3.09
C ALA A 50 12.75 -0.19 2.89
N PRO A 51 12.47 0.31 1.69
CA PRO A 51 11.26 1.08 1.44
C PRO A 51 10.04 0.26 1.85
N SER A 52 9.17 0.87 2.65
CA SER A 52 7.92 0.23 3.06
C SER A 52 7.04 0.01 1.82
N LEU A 53 6.52 -1.19 1.65
CA LEU A 53 5.59 -1.52 0.57
C LEU A 53 4.31 -0.67 0.64
N TYR A 54 3.93 -0.21 1.83
CA TYR A 54 2.73 0.60 2.07
C TYR A 54 2.96 2.10 1.99
N ALA A 55 4.17 2.55 2.26
CA ALA A 55 4.52 3.97 2.28
C ALA A 55 5.82 4.20 1.51
N PRO A 56 5.76 4.23 0.18
CA PRO A 56 6.94 4.50 -0.63
C PRO A 56 7.50 5.89 -0.30
N THR A 57 8.80 5.95 -0.09
CA THR A 57 9.52 7.19 0.23
C THR A 57 9.85 8.02 -1.01
N LYS A 58 9.75 7.40 -2.19
CA LYS A 58 10.03 8.04 -3.47
C LYS A 58 8.86 7.87 -4.42
N SER A 59 8.71 8.84 -5.31
CA SER A 59 7.85 8.69 -6.48
C SER A 59 8.43 7.63 -7.42
N ALA A 60 7.57 6.83 -8.03
CA ALA A 60 7.96 5.93 -9.12
C ALA A 60 8.06 6.69 -10.46
N ASP A 61 7.57 7.93 -10.54
CA ASP A 61 7.76 8.78 -11.73
C ASP A 61 9.23 9.22 -11.83
N PRO A 62 9.94 8.89 -12.92
CA PRO A 62 11.35 9.23 -13.12
C PRO A 62 11.61 10.76 -13.13
N LYS A 63 10.59 11.59 -13.29
CA LYS A 63 10.72 13.05 -13.18
C LYS A 63 11.04 13.51 -11.76
N PHE A 64 10.68 12.73 -10.76
CA PHE A 64 10.87 13.06 -9.34
C PHE A 64 11.97 12.21 -8.73
N SER A 65 13.19 12.71 -8.77
CA SER A 65 14.36 12.02 -8.20
C SER A 65 14.50 12.21 -6.68
N ARG A 66 13.81 13.21 -6.11
CA ARG A 66 13.89 13.52 -4.68
C ARG A 66 12.90 12.69 -3.87
N PRO A 67 13.21 12.39 -2.60
CA PRO A 67 12.24 11.82 -1.67
C PRO A 67 10.97 12.68 -1.59
N ILE A 68 9.82 12.03 -1.41
CA ILE A 68 8.52 12.73 -1.31
C ILE A 68 8.52 13.72 -0.15
N ALA A 69 9.19 13.38 0.96
CA ALA A 69 9.30 14.24 2.14
C ALA A 69 10.07 15.56 1.88
N ASP A 70 10.94 15.57 0.87
CA ASP A 70 11.74 16.76 0.50
C ASP A 70 11.04 17.61 -0.57
N THR A 71 9.80 17.26 -0.93
CA THR A 71 9.03 18.06 -1.88
C THR A 71 8.24 19.15 -1.17
N THR A 72 8.09 20.31 -1.80
CA THR A 72 7.29 21.43 -1.26
C THR A 72 5.79 21.24 -1.45
N ARG A 73 5.36 20.05 -1.88
CA ARG A 73 3.98 19.73 -2.23
C ARG A 73 3.41 18.65 -1.33
N THR A 74 2.09 18.66 -1.18
CA THR A 74 1.40 17.55 -0.54
C THR A 74 1.14 16.47 -1.59
N VAL A 75 1.90 15.39 -1.51
CA VAL A 75 1.76 14.22 -2.37
C VAL A 75 1.26 13.05 -1.53
N THR A 76 0.18 12.44 -1.96
CA THR A 76 -0.30 11.16 -1.40
C THR A 76 0.02 10.08 -2.40
N VAL A 77 0.72 9.06 -1.96
CA VAL A 77 1.11 7.93 -2.79
C VAL A 77 0.35 6.69 -2.35
N ILE A 78 -0.25 6.01 -3.30
CA ILE A 78 -0.96 4.74 -3.13
C ILE A 78 -0.13 3.70 -3.86
N SER A 79 0.51 2.81 -3.12
CA SER A 79 1.33 1.75 -3.70
C SER A 79 0.49 0.59 -4.24
N GLU A 80 1.07 -0.24 -5.10
CA GLU A 80 0.42 -1.46 -5.59
C GLU A 80 -0.10 -2.35 -4.45
N GLN A 81 0.65 -2.46 -3.34
CA GLN A 81 0.22 -3.26 -2.20
C GLN A 81 -1.05 -2.69 -1.56
N VAL A 82 -1.13 -1.38 -1.40
CA VAL A 82 -2.34 -0.72 -0.89
C VAL A 82 -3.53 -0.93 -1.82
N LEU A 83 -3.32 -0.83 -3.14
CA LEU A 83 -4.37 -1.09 -4.14
C LEU A 83 -4.90 -2.53 -4.04
N LYS A 84 -4.01 -3.51 -3.91
CA LYS A 84 -4.37 -4.92 -3.74
C LYS A 84 -5.14 -5.17 -2.45
N ASP A 85 -4.68 -4.62 -1.33
CA ASP A 85 -5.30 -4.82 -0.03
C ASP A 85 -6.67 -4.12 0.08
N GLN A 86 -6.85 -3.02 -0.63
CA GLN A 86 -8.16 -2.34 -0.76
C GLN A 86 -9.10 -3.04 -1.73
N GLY A 87 -8.61 -3.99 -2.53
CA GLY A 87 -9.37 -4.60 -3.61
C GLY A 87 -9.77 -3.58 -4.69
N ALA A 88 -8.99 -2.52 -4.86
CA ALA A 88 -9.27 -1.47 -5.84
C ALA A 88 -9.02 -1.98 -7.25
N THR A 89 -10.08 -2.12 -8.04
CA THR A 89 -10.01 -2.56 -9.44
C THR A 89 -9.90 -1.40 -10.42
N ASN A 90 -10.29 -0.22 -9.99
CA ASN A 90 -10.28 0.99 -10.82
C ASN A 90 -9.78 2.22 -10.03
N LEU A 91 -9.52 3.30 -10.73
CA LEU A 91 -9.00 4.54 -10.16
C LEU A 91 -9.95 5.15 -9.12
N THR A 92 -11.26 5.09 -9.35
CA THR A 92 -12.26 5.60 -8.42
C THR A 92 -12.20 4.89 -7.08
N ASP A 93 -12.06 3.56 -7.09
CA ASP A 93 -11.89 2.76 -5.87
C ASP A 93 -10.57 3.09 -5.15
N ALA A 94 -9.49 3.24 -5.89
CA ALA A 94 -8.19 3.59 -5.34
C ALA A 94 -8.21 4.93 -4.58
N LEU A 95 -9.01 5.88 -5.04
CA LEU A 95 -9.06 7.25 -4.50
C LEU A 95 -10.04 7.42 -3.33
N LYS A 96 -10.90 6.45 -3.04
CA LYS A 96 -11.93 6.55 -1.98
C LYS A 96 -11.37 6.96 -0.62
N ASN A 97 -10.18 6.51 -0.29
CA ASN A 97 -9.56 6.75 1.01
C ASN A 97 -8.57 7.93 1.01
N VAL A 98 -8.50 8.69 -0.08
CA VAL A 98 -7.56 9.82 -0.18
C VAL A 98 -8.21 11.08 0.38
N PRO A 99 -7.66 11.68 1.45
CA PRO A 99 -8.23 12.89 2.03
C PRO A 99 -8.29 14.05 1.04
N GLY A 100 -9.48 14.70 0.94
CA GLY A 100 -9.69 15.87 0.07
C GLY A 100 -9.86 15.53 -1.42
N VAL A 101 -10.07 14.26 -1.73
CA VAL A 101 -10.45 13.77 -3.06
C VAL A 101 -11.83 13.15 -2.98
N GLY A 102 -12.73 13.55 -3.85
CA GLY A 102 -14.02 12.89 -4.09
C GLY A 102 -13.95 12.20 -5.45
N ALA A 103 -14.12 10.90 -5.48
CA ALA A 103 -14.13 10.11 -6.70
C ALA A 103 -15.47 9.41 -6.83
N PHE A 104 -16.09 9.53 -7.99
CA PHE A 104 -17.44 9.04 -8.27
C PHE A 104 -17.45 8.23 -9.56
N PHE A 105 -18.26 7.19 -9.57
CA PHE A 105 -18.52 6.45 -10.79
C PHE A 105 -19.43 7.23 -11.74
N ALA A 106 -19.47 6.79 -12.98
CA ALA A 106 -20.37 7.33 -13.99
C ALA A 106 -21.83 7.31 -13.48
N GLY A 107 -22.50 8.45 -13.56
CA GLY A 107 -23.88 8.61 -13.11
C GLY A 107 -24.06 8.87 -11.61
N GLU A 108 -23.04 8.72 -10.78
CA GLU A 108 -23.11 9.10 -9.37
C GLU A 108 -23.04 10.61 -9.19
N ASN A 109 -23.58 11.09 -8.06
CA ASN A 109 -23.58 12.51 -7.69
C ASN A 109 -24.12 13.47 -8.79
N GLY A 110 -25.05 12.97 -9.61
CA GLY A 110 -25.66 13.77 -10.69
C GLY A 110 -24.73 14.03 -11.88
N SER A 111 -23.59 13.37 -11.95
CA SER A 111 -22.69 13.48 -13.09
C SER A 111 -23.27 12.80 -14.33
N SER A 112 -23.21 13.46 -15.47
CA SER A 112 -23.53 12.87 -16.78
C SER A 112 -22.28 12.28 -17.47
N SER A 113 -21.13 12.32 -16.83
CA SER A 113 -19.89 11.75 -17.35
C SER A 113 -19.98 10.23 -17.46
N THR A 114 -19.43 9.68 -18.51
CA THR A 114 -19.36 8.22 -18.74
C THR A 114 -18.09 7.57 -18.17
N GLY A 115 -17.18 8.36 -17.60
CA GLY A 115 -15.91 7.90 -17.02
C GLY A 115 -15.70 8.39 -15.60
N ASP A 116 -14.47 8.26 -15.15
CA ASP A 116 -14.08 8.71 -13.81
C ASP A 116 -14.37 10.20 -13.62
N THR A 117 -15.11 10.51 -12.56
CA THR A 117 -15.40 11.89 -12.16
C THR A 117 -14.72 12.17 -10.84
N ILE A 118 -13.70 13.04 -10.87
CA ILE A 118 -12.83 13.26 -9.72
C ILE A 118 -12.82 14.73 -9.36
N TYR A 119 -13.11 14.99 -8.10
CA TYR A 119 -13.05 16.31 -7.50
C TYR A 119 -11.91 16.38 -6.50
N MET A 120 -11.15 17.45 -6.53
CA MET A 120 -10.12 17.72 -5.55
C MET A 120 -10.34 19.09 -4.93
N ARG A 121 -10.46 19.14 -3.61
CA ARG A 121 -10.77 20.38 -2.88
C ARG A 121 -12.01 21.11 -3.41
N GLY A 122 -13.02 20.35 -3.83
CA GLY A 122 -14.31 20.88 -4.33
C GLY A 122 -14.31 21.32 -5.79
N ALA A 123 -13.19 21.22 -6.52
CA ALA A 123 -13.14 21.53 -7.95
C ALA A 123 -12.94 20.27 -8.79
N ASP A 124 -13.53 20.25 -9.98
CA ASP A 124 -13.38 19.18 -10.95
C ASP A 124 -11.91 19.04 -11.40
N THR A 125 -11.37 17.87 -11.22
CA THR A 125 -10.00 17.51 -11.57
C THR A 125 -9.93 16.35 -12.57
N SER A 126 -11.07 15.92 -13.10
CA SER A 126 -11.19 14.80 -14.03
C SER A 126 -10.32 14.95 -15.28
N ASN A 127 -10.04 16.18 -15.68
CA ASN A 127 -9.17 16.51 -16.82
C ASN A 127 -7.68 16.61 -16.44
N SER A 128 -7.29 16.34 -15.19
CA SER A 128 -5.92 16.42 -14.71
C SER A 128 -5.41 15.06 -14.25
N ILE A 129 -5.80 14.03 -15.00
CA ILE A 129 -5.34 12.65 -14.84
C ILE A 129 -4.22 12.41 -15.84
N TYR A 130 -3.16 11.77 -15.38
CA TYR A 130 -1.96 11.46 -16.15
C TYR A 130 -1.66 9.97 -16.01
N ILE A 131 -1.14 9.38 -17.08
CA ILE A 131 -0.58 8.03 -17.10
C ILE A 131 0.87 8.17 -17.52
N ASP A 132 1.79 7.75 -16.68
CA ASP A 132 3.23 7.89 -16.86
C ASP A 132 3.67 9.35 -17.21
N GLY A 133 2.98 10.31 -16.58
CA GLY A 133 3.21 11.74 -16.80
C GLY A 133 2.64 12.31 -18.10
N ILE A 134 1.91 11.50 -18.88
CA ILE A 134 1.20 11.94 -20.10
C ILE A 134 -0.26 12.16 -19.75
N ARG A 135 -0.79 13.33 -20.11
CA ARG A 135 -2.17 13.67 -19.81
C ARG A 135 -3.15 12.77 -20.56
N ASP A 136 -4.03 12.14 -19.81
CA ASP A 136 -5.14 11.35 -20.32
C ASP A 136 -6.47 12.10 -20.14
N ILE A 137 -7.06 12.55 -21.23
CA ILE A 137 -8.30 13.33 -21.28
C ILE A 137 -9.53 12.51 -21.63
N GLY A 138 -9.40 11.19 -21.67
CA GLY A 138 -10.51 10.29 -21.98
C GLY A 138 -11.57 10.25 -20.86
N SER A 139 -12.85 10.31 -21.21
CA SER A 139 -13.96 10.02 -20.30
C SER A 139 -14.17 8.51 -20.20
N VAL A 140 -13.21 7.82 -19.58
CA VAL A 140 -13.19 6.37 -19.40
C VAL A 140 -12.95 6.01 -17.94
N THR A 141 -13.38 4.84 -17.53
CA THR A 141 -12.99 4.25 -16.26
C THR A 141 -11.63 3.60 -16.41
N ARG A 142 -10.70 3.95 -15.53
CA ARG A 142 -9.31 3.48 -15.59
C ARG A 142 -9.09 2.36 -14.60
N ASP A 143 -8.64 1.22 -15.12
CA ASP A 143 -8.30 0.07 -14.32
C ASP A 143 -6.94 0.23 -13.65
N THR A 144 -6.74 -0.46 -12.52
CA THR A 144 -5.50 -0.41 -11.73
C THR A 144 -4.61 -1.63 -11.90
N PHE A 145 -4.98 -2.61 -12.75
CA PHE A 145 -4.26 -3.89 -12.86
C PHE A 145 -2.79 -3.75 -13.26
N ASN A 146 -2.48 -2.79 -14.13
CA ASN A 146 -1.12 -2.50 -14.59
C ASN A 146 -0.49 -1.29 -13.89
N THR A 147 -1.01 -0.91 -12.72
CA THR A 147 -0.54 0.26 -11.97
C THR A 147 0.39 -0.17 -10.85
N GLU A 148 1.59 0.38 -10.83
CA GLU A 148 2.55 0.20 -9.74
C GLU A 148 2.23 1.17 -8.60
N GLN A 149 1.83 2.39 -8.95
CA GLN A 149 1.63 3.46 -7.99
C GLN A 149 0.66 4.50 -8.52
N VAL A 150 -0.22 5.02 -7.66
CA VAL A 150 -1.05 6.18 -7.96
C VAL A 150 -0.59 7.33 -7.08
N GLU A 151 -0.23 8.44 -7.71
CA GLU A 151 0.21 9.66 -7.04
C GLU A 151 -0.85 10.74 -7.13
N VAL A 152 -1.27 11.24 -5.98
CA VAL A 152 -2.21 12.35 -5.87
C VAL A 152 -1.46 13.58 -5.40
N ILE A 153 -1.23 14.50 -6.31
CA ILE A 153 -0.52 15.75 -6.06
C ILE A 153 -1.54 16.83 -5.79
N LYS A 154 -1.56 17.36 -4.58
CA LYS A 154 -2.52 18.38 -4.14
C LYS A 154 -1.94 19.78 -4.30
N GLY A 155 -2.60 20.60 -5.10
CA GLY A 155 -2.16 21.95 -5.43
C GLY A 155 -1.68 22.08 -6.88
N PRO A 156 -1.25 23.25 -7.31
CA PRO A 156 -0.86 23.50 -8.70
C PRO A 156 0.35 22.65 -9.08
N SER A 157 0.20 21.86 -10.14
CA SER A 157 1.22 20.94 -10.67
C SER A 157 1.58 21.22 -12.14
N GLY A 158 1.23 22.41 -12.62
CA GLY A 158 1.46 22.77 -14.02
C GLY A 158 2.94 22.83 -14.43
N SER A 159 3.86 23.01 -13.47
CA SER A 159 5.30 22.97 -13.74
C SER A 159 5.80 21.57 -14.13
N ASP A 160 5.12 20.51 -13.67
CA ASP A 160 5.59 19.14 -13.86
C ASP A 160 4.90 18.46 -15.03
N TYR A 161 3.61 18.70 -15.13
CA TYR A 161 2.76 18.02 -16.10
C TYR A 161 2.15 18.96 -17.16
N GLY A 162 2.53 20.24 -17.15
CA GLY A 162 1.96 21.24 -18.03
C GLY A 162 0.56 21.69 -17.57
N ARG A 163 -0.42 21.71 -18.47
CA ARG A 163 -1.77 22.15 -18.12
C ARG A 163 -2.45 21.18 -17.16
N SER A 164 -2.70 21.61 -15.95
CA SER A 164 -3.42 20.85 -14.93
C SER A 164 -4.44 21.74 -14.22
N ALA A 165 -5.34 21.12 -13.45
CA ALA A 165 -6.22 21.87 -12.56
C ALA A 165 -5.38 22.55 -11.46
N PRO A 166 -5.77 23.76 -11.03
CA PRO A 166 -5.06 24.46 -9.96
C PRO A 166 -5.18 23.76 -8.61
N THR A 167 -6.15 22.88 -8.46
CA THR A 167 -6.41 22.11 -7.24
C THR A 167 -5.54 20.88 -7.09
N GLY A 168 -5.00 20.35 -8.19
CA GLY A 168 -4.10 19.20 -8.18
C GLY A 168 -4.14 18.36 -9.45
N SER A 169 -3.42 17.25 -9.39
CA SER A 169 -3.32 16.26 -10.47
C SER A 169 -3.18 14.86 -9.90
N ILE A 170 -3.55 13.88 -10.70
CA ILE A 170 -3.43 12.46 -10.38
C ILE A 170 -2.54 11.83 -11.45
N ASN A 171 -1.50 11.13 -11.04
CA ASN A 171 -0.62 10.42 -11.95
C ASN A 171 -0.65 8.92 -11.63
N MET A 172 -1.06 8.12 -12.60
CA MET A 172 -0.98 6.66 -12.54
C MET A 172 0.33 6.23 -13.17
N ILE A 173 1.12 5.47 -12.45
CA ILE A 173 2.42 5.00 -12.91
C ILE A 173 2.30 3.52 -13.22
N SER A 174 2.62 3.16 -14.46
CA SER A 174 2.57 1.79 -14.94
C SER A 174 3.71 0.95 -14.36
N LYS A 175 3.44 -0.33 -14.17
CA LYS A 175 4.45 -1.30 -13.72
C LYS A 175 5.66 -1.31 -14.64
N GLN A 176 6.82 -1.22 -14.03
CA GLN A 176 8.09 -1.28 -14.76
C GLN A 176 8.52 -2.73 -15.01
N PRO A 177 9.18 -3.00 -16.15
CA PRO A 177 9.75 -4.32 -16.41
C PRO A 177 10.72 -4.73 -15.31
N ARG A 178 10.62 -5.98 -14.86
CA ARG A 178 11.53 -6.59 -13.88
C ARG A 178 12.49 -7.53 -14.57
N LEU A 179 13.68 -7.67 -14.04
CA LEU A 179 14.67 -8.63 -14.52
C LEU A 179 14.34 -10.07 -14.09
N ASP A 180 13.58 -10.20 -13.01
CA ASP A 180 13.17 -11.50 -12.50
C ASP A 180 11.92 -11.98 -13.25
N SER A 181 11.95 -13.24 -13.67
CA SER A 181 10.79 -13.88 -14.29
C SER A 181 9.74 -14.20 -13.22
N GLY A 182 8.52 -13.77 -13.43
CA GLY A 182 7.40 -14.01 -12.51
C GLY A 182 6.07 -14.02 -13.25
N ILE A 183 5.08 -14.66 -12.65
CA ILE A 183 3.69 -14.62 -13.10
C ILE A 183 2.84 -14.23 -11.89
N ASP A 184 2.14 -13.11 -12.00
CA ASP A 184 1.15 -12.69 -11.02
C ASP A 184 -0.23 -12.94 -11.61
N ALA A 185 -1.03 -13.77 -10.94
CA ALA A 185 -2.40 -14.04 -11.33
C ALA A 185 -3.32 -13.86 -10.11
N SER A 186 -4.42 -13.16 -10.30
CA SER A 186 -5.45 -12.98 -9.28
C SER A 186 -6.83 -13.29 -9.86
N ALA A 187 -7.68 -13.92 -9.06
CA ALA A 187 -9.07 -14.13 -9.40
C ALA A 187 -9.95 -13.76 -8.20
N SER A 188 -11.00 -12.99 -8.43
CA SER A 188 -11.97 -12.64 -7.41
C SER A 188 -13.37 -13.04 -7.84
N VAL A 189 -14.16 -13.58 -6.90
CA VAL A 189 -15.55 -13.91 -7.09
C VAL A 189 -16.36 -13.18 -6.02
N GLY A 190 -17.35 -12.43 -6.45
CA GLY A 190 -18.26 -11.71 -5.57
C GLY A 190 -19.71 -11.93 -5.98
N SER A 191 -20.63 -11.88 -5.02
CA SER A 191 -22.07 -11.80 -5.27
C SER A 191 -22.59 -10.45 -4.78
N ALA A 192 -23.32 -9.75 -5.64
CA ALA A 192 -24.08 -8.58 -5.23
C ALA A 192 -25.47 -9.06 -4.75
N TRP A 193 -25.89 -8.62 -3.57
CA TRP A 193 -27.20 -8.83 -2.99
C TRP A 193 -28.04 -7.56 -3.16
#